data_5a4648cf72aeaa6b31d29a9371de0c7a
#
_entry.id   5a4648cf72aeaa6b31d29a9371de0c7a
#
_cell.length_a   1.000
_cell.length_b   1.000
_cell.length_c   1.000
_cell.angle_alpha   90.00
_cell.angle_beta   90.00
_cell.angle_gamma   90.00
#
_symmetry.space_group_name_H-M   'P 1'
#
loop_
_entity.id
_entity.type
_entity.pdbx_description
1 polymer ?
#
loop_
_entity_poly.entity_id
_entity_poly.type
_entity_poly.pdbx_seq_one_letter_code
_entity_poly.pdbx_strand_id
1 'polypeptide(L)'
;MPRPAYAAFSAVVLANLLAGCALPGRVAEPSGLGPTEAREVIVRLLPSSTADRAGWAADIYAALATLELPATPQNICAVLAVTDQESGFRADPAVPGLAAIAWKEIDRRADDAGVPKIAVRAALALPSPDGRSYAERIDAVKTERQLSEIFEDFIGMVPLGKTFFASRNPVRTGGPMQVSIAFAESYAQARPYPYAV
;
A
#
# COMPACT_ATOMS: atom_id res chain seq x y z
N MET A 1 -54.92 -33.10 -48.76
CA MET A 1 -54.30 -31.92 -48.17
C MET A 1 -53.06 -32.38 -47.39
N PRO A 2 -51.85 -32.16 -47.87
CA PRO A 2 -50.66 -32.54 -47.11
C PRO A 2 -49.92 -31.29 -46.60
N ARG A 3 -49.83 -31.14 -45.29
CA ARG A 3 -48.89 -30.20 -44.62
C ARG A 3 -48.47 -30.78 -43.30
N PRO A 4 -47.32 -31.48 -43.19
CA PRO A 4 -46.53 -31.35 -41.98
C PRO A 4 -45.00 -31.31 -42.19
N ALA A 5 -44.45 -31.21 -43.41
CA ALA A 5 -43.01 -31.32 -43.58
C ALA A 5 -42.21 -30.06 -43.19
N TYR A 6 -42.78 -28.88 -43.25
CA TYR A 6 -42.06 -27.62 -42.94
C TYR A 6 -41.94 -27.31 -41.44
N ALA A 7 -42.83 -27.80 -40.62
CA ALA A 7 -42.77 -27.56 -39.15
C ALA A 7 -41.63 -28.36 -38.49
N ALA A 8 -41.31 -29.53 -38.96
CA ALA A 8 -40.25 -30.34 -38.42
C ALA A 8 -38.84 -29.80 -38.76
N PHE A 9 -38.68 -29.18 -39.93
CA PHE A 9 -37.39 -28.63 -40.37
C PHE A 9 -37.06 -27.34 -39.59
N SER A 10 -38.03 -26.50 -39.31
CA SER A 10 -37.84 -25.27 -38.52
C SER A 10 -37.49 -25.54 -37.04
N ALA A 11 -38.02 -26.61 -36.45
CA ALA A 11 -37.73 -26.98 -35.07
C ALA A 11 -36.30 -27.51 -34.88
N VAL A 12 -35.76 -28.24 -35.87
CA VAL A 12 -34.40 -28.76 -35.82
C VAL A 12 -33.38 -27.65 -36.02
N VAL A 13 -33.63 -26.66 -36.87
CA VAL A 13 -32.72 -25.50 -37.05
C VAL A 13 -32.70 -24.60 -35.83
N LEU A 14 -33.82 -24.37 -35.17
CA LEU A 14 -33.92 -23.57 -33.97
C LEU A 14 -33.22 -24.25 -32.77
N ALA A 15 -33.27 -25.57 -32.66
CA ALA A 15 -32.61 -26.33 -31.59
C ALA A 15 -31.10 -26.29 -31.71
N ASN A 16 -30.52 -26.23 -32.93
CA ASN A 16 -29.09 -26.13 -33.13
C ASN A 16 -28.53 -24.72 -32.89
N LEU A 17 -29.36 -23.66 -32.98
CA LEU A 17 -28.93 -22.29 -32.65
C LEU A 17 -28.86 -22.02 -31.17
N LEU A 18 -29.54 -22.79 -30.32
CA LEU A 18 -29.51 -22.68 -28.85
C LEU A 18 -28.40 -23.52 -28.19
N ALA A 19 -27.82 -24.48 -28.90
CA ALA A 19 -26.76 -25.33 -28.37
C ALA A 19 -25.35 -24.67 -28.39
N GLY A 20 -25.20 -23.54 -29.06
CA GLY A 20 -23.93 -22.81 -29.19
C GLY A 20 -23.42 -22.05 -27.98
N CYS A 21 -24.23 -21.87 -26.94
CA CYS A 21 -23.87 -21.05 -25.76
C CYS A 21 -23.64 -21.83 -24.46
N ALA A 22 -23.57 -23.15 -24.50
CA ALA A 22 -23.51 -23.98 -23.29
C ALA A 22 -22.28 -24.88 -23.21
N LEU A 23 -21.12 -24.40 -23.61
CA LEU A 23 -19.86 -24.96 -23.12
C LEU A 23 -19.28 -23.93 -22.13
N PRO A 24 -19.39 -24.12 -20.81
CA PRO A 24 -18.49 -23.47 -19.89
C PRO A 24 -17.11 -24.12 -20.14
N GLY A 25 -16.39 -23.61 -21.12
CA GLY A 25 -14.96 -23.80 -21.13
C GLY A 25 -14.49 -23.27 -19.78
N ARG A 26 -14.15 -24.15 -18.83
CA ARG A 26 -13.30 -23.78 -17.73
C ARG A 26 -12.04 -23.23 -18.37
N VAL A 27 -11.96 -21.93 -18.50
CA VAL A 27 -10.67 -21.25 -18.70
C VAL A 27 -9.87 -21.70 -17.50
N ALA A 28 -8.91 -22.60 -17.72
CA ALA A 28 -8.00 -23.00 -16.65
C ALA A 28 -7.38 -21.70 -16.14
N GLU A 29 -7.62 -21.38 -14.87
CA GLU A 29 -6.96 -20.24 -14.25
C GLU A 29 -5.45 -20.43 -14.44
N PRO A 30 -4.72 -19.42 -14.92
CA PRO A 30 -3.29 -19.57 -15.15
C PRO A 30 -2.64 -19.96 -13.83
N SER A 31 -2.04 -21.14 -13.79
CA SER A 31 -1.27 -21.59 -12.64
C SER A 31 -0.10 -20.61 -12.44
N GLY A 32 -0.01 -20.01 -11.25
CA GLY A 32 1.10 -19.13 -10.90
C GLY A 32 2.42 -19.90 -10.78
N LEU A 33 3.53 -19.17 -10.88
CA LEU A 33 4.86 -19.67 -10.59
C LEU A 33 4.97 -20.11 -9.13
N GLY A 34 5.79 -21.12 -8.85
CA GLY A 34 6.10 -21.53 -7.48
C GLY A 34 6.87 -20.43 -6.70
N PRO A 35 6.95 -20.55 -5.35
CA PRO A 35 7.54 -19.50 -4.51
C PRO A 35 8.97 -19.09 -4.89
N THR A 36 9.81 -20.07 -5.20
CA THR A 36 11.22 -19.83 -5.56
C THR A 36 11.32 -19.20 -6.95
N GLU A 37 10.64 -19.78 -7.92
CA GLU A 37 10.66 -19.31 -9.31
C GLU A 37 10.07 -17.89 -9.43
N ALA A 38 8.96 -17.60 -8.75
CA ALA A 38 8.35 -16.27 -8.75
C ALA A 38 9.32 -15.22 -8.20
N ARG A 39 9.98 -15.50 -7.07
CA ARG A 39 10.98 -14.58 -6.48
C ARG A 39 12.18 -14.37 -7.41
N GLU A 40 12.68 -15.41 -8.06
CA GLU A 40 13.75 -15.27 -9.04
C GLU A 40 13.35 -14.42 -10.23
N VAL A 41 12.12 -14.60 -10.74
CA VAL A 41 11.58 -13.77 -11.82
C VAL A 41 11.49 -12.32 -11.38
N ILE A 42 10.94 -12.03 -10.18
CA ILE A 42 10.83 -10.68 -9.64
C ILE A 42 12.23 -10.04 -9.51
N VAL A 43 13.20 -10.75 -8.92
CA VAL A 43 14.59 -10.24 -8.79
C VAL A 43 15.19 -9.89 -10.16
N ARG A 44 14.94 -10.68 -11.21
CA ARG A 44 15.46 -10.38 -12.55
C ARG A 44 14.82 -9.13 -13.17
N LEU A 45 13.54 -8.91 -12.90
CA LEU A 45 12.78 -7.80 -13.46
C LEU A 45 13.01 -6.47 -12.72
N LEU A 46 13.41 -6.50 -11.45
CA LEU A 46 13.70 -5.30 -10.67
C LEU A 46 14.92 -4.56 -11.25
N PRO A 47 14.88 -3.21 -11.31
CA PRO A 47 16.04 -2.39 -11.69
C PRO A 47 17.28 -2.76 -10.87
N SER A 48 18.45 -2.73 -11.50
CA SER A 48 19.72 -3.04 -10.82
C SER A 48 20.04 -2.06 -9.68
N SER A 49 19.50 -0.84 -9.74
CA SER A 49 19.64 0.20 -8.72
C SER A 49 18.72 0.01 -7.51
N THR A 50 17.78 -0.93 -7.56
CA THR A 50 16.86 -1.20 -6.43
C THR A 50 17.64 -1.77 -5.26
N ALA A 51 17.57 -1.11 -4.11
CA ALA A 51 18.12 -1.63 -2.86
C ALA A 51 17.31 -2.85 -2.40
N ASP A 52 18.01 -3.87 -1.87
CA ASP A 52 17.42 -5.11 -1.36
C ASP A 52 16.40 -5.77 -2.31
N ARG A 53 16.83 -6.06 -3.53
CA ARG A 53 15.98 -6.74 -4.54
C ARG A 53 15.41 -8.07 -4.04
N ALA A 54 16.11 -8.76 -3.17
CA ALA A 54 15.66 -10.04 -2.62
C ALA A 54 14.50 -9.82 -1.62
N GLY A 55 14.59 -8.81 -0.76
CA GLY A 55 13.50 -8.40 0.14
C GLY A 55 12.27 -7.99 -0.65
N TRP A 56 12.42 -7.13 -1.67
CA TRP A 56 11.31 -6.76 -2.56
C TRP A 56 10.63 -7.97 -3.20
N ALA A 57 11.42 -8.95 -3.67
CA ALA A 57 10.87 -10.15 -4.28
C ALA A 57 10.10 -11.03 -3.27
N ALA A 58 10.61 -11.11 -2.04
CA ALA A 58 9.92 -11.83 -0.96
C ALA A 58 8.59 -11.17 -0.61
N ASP A 59 8.58 -9.84 -0.43
CA ASP A 59 7.39 -9.07 -0.05
C ASP A 59 6.31 -9.09 -1.14
N ILE A 60 6.70 -8.90 -2.40
CA ILE A 60 5.76 -8.96 -3.53
C ILE A 60 5.14 -10.35 -3.63
N TYR A 61 5.95 -11.41 -3.51
CA TYR A 61 5.42 -12.77 -3.53
C TYR A 61 4.49 -13.04 -2.35
N ALA A 62 4.87 -12.61 -1.13
CA ALA A 62 4.05 -12.75 0.07
C ALA A 62 2.72 -12.01 -0.08
N ALA A 63 2.72 -10.81 -0.65
CA ALA A 63 1.51 -10.05 -0.92
C ALA A 63 0.58 -10.77 -1.90
N LEU A 64 1.10 -11.28 -3.02
CA LEU A 64 0.32 -12.07 -3.98
C LEU A 64 -0.28 -13.31 -3.33
N ALA A 65 0.52 -14.05 -2.53
CA ALA A 65 0.07 -15.25 -1.84
C ALA A 65 -1.03 -14.95 -0.80
N THR A 66 -0.87 -13.88 0.00
CA THR A 66 -1.86 -13.45 1.01
C THR A 66 -3.18 -13.03 0.35
N LEU A 67 -3.12 -12.46 -0.85
CA LEU A 67 -4.27 -12.05 -1.64
C LEU A 67 -4.90 -13.21 -2.43
N GLU A 68 -4.33 -14.41 -2.34
CA GLU A 68 -4.73 -15.56 -3.17
C GLU A 68 -4.64 -15.28 -4.68
N LEU A 69 -3.74 -14.36 -5.07
CA LEU A 69 -3.48 -14.03 -6.47
C LEU A 69 -2.34 -14.91 -7.00
N PRO A 70 -2.54 -15.64 -8.11
CA PRO A 70 -1.49 -16.47 -8.67
C PRO A 70 -0.32 -15.58 -9.13
N ALA A 71 0.91 -15.99 -8.83
CA ALA A 71 2.13 -15.29 -9.24
C ALA A 71 2.40 -15.52 -10.75
N THR A 72 1.48 -15.08 -11.59
CA THR A 72 1.65 -15.12 -13.05
C THR A 72 2.60 -14.00 -13.51
N PRO A 73 3.24 -14.13 -14.67
CA PRO A 73 4.03 -13.05 -15.26
C PRO A 73 3.25 -11.73 -15.36
N GLN A 74 1.94 -11.79 -15.69
CA GLN A 74 1.07 -10.62 -15.79
C GLN A 74 0.90 -9.92 -14.45
N ASN A 75 0.57 -10.68 -13.38
CA ASN A 75 0.39 -10.11 -12.04
C ASN A 75 1.70 -9.55 -11.48
N ILE A 76 2.80 -10.27 -11.68
CA ILE A 76 4.14 -9.79 -11.30
C ILE A 76 4.47 -8.47 -12.00
N CYS A 77 4.34 -8.43 -13.34
CA CYS A 77 4.61 -7.21 -14.10
C CYS A 77 3.70 -6.05 -13.70
N ALA A 78 2.43 -6.29 -13.42
CA ALA A 78 1.49 -5.25 -12.98
C ALA A 78 1.92 -4.64 -11.64
N VAL A 79 2.26 -5.47 -10.65
CA VAL A 79 2.75 -4.98 -9.35
C VAL A 79 4.05 -4.20 -9.51
N LEU A 80 5.01 -4.74 -10.27
CA LEU A 80 6.29 -4.07 -10.49
C LEU A 80 6.12 -2.72 -11.20
N ALA A 81 5.29 -2.65 -12.24
CA ALA A 81 5.07 -1.42 -12.99
C ALA A 81 4.45 -0.30 -12.11
N VAL A 82 3.46 -0.64 -11.28
CA VAL A 82 2.84 0.33 -10.38
C VAL A 82 3.83 0.78 -9.30
N THR A 83 4.56 -0.14 -8.69
CA THR A 83 5.54 0.19 -7.64
C THR A 83 6.69 1.05 -8.19
N ASP A 84 7.15 0.78 -9.40
CA ASP A 84 8.17 1.59 -10.08
C ASP A 84 7.66 3.01 -10.33
N GLN A 85 6.45 3.14 -10.82
CA GLN A 85 5.82 4.43 -11.11
C GLN A 85 5.59 5.28 -9.85
N GLU A 86 5.15 4.65 -8.75
CA GLU A 86 4.79 5.37 -7.51
C GLU A 86 6.02 5.78 -6.69
N SER A 87 7.03 4.93 -6.60
CA SER A 87 8.18 5.18 -5.70
C SER A 87 9.56 4.91 -6.31
N GLY A 88 9.63 4.29 -7.49
CA GLY A 88 10.89 3.76 -8.02
C GLY A 88 11.50 2.75 -7.06
N PHE A 89 10.70 1.88 -6.47
CA PHE A 89 11.11 0.88 -5.47
C PHE A 89 11.78 1.45 -4.22
N ARG A 90 11.36 2.63 -3.78
CA ARG A 90 11.77 3.20 -2.49
C ARG A 90 10.72 2.88 -1.44
N ALA A 91 11.10 2.12 -0.39
CA ALA A 91 10.20 1.74 0.69
C ALA A 91 9.76 2.96 1.54
N ASP A 92 10.60 3.98 1.63
CA ASP A 92 10.36 5.22 2.37
C ASP A 92 10.75 6.42 1.48
N PRO A 93 9.87 6.82 0.54
CA PRO A 93 10.18 7.86 -0.42
C PRO A 93 10.28 9.24 0.25
N ALA A 94 11.27 10.04 -0.17
CA ALA A 94 11.42 11.40 0.32
C ALA A 94 10.34 12.31 -0.27
N VAL A 95 9.78 13.18 0.57
CA VAL A 95 8.79 14.20 0.19
C VAL A 95 9.50 15.56 0.08
N PRO A 96 9.58 16.17 -1.10
CA PRO A 96 10.19 17.49 -1.26
C PRO A 96 9.52 18.55 -0.39
N GLY A 97 10.31 19.30 0.37
CA GLY A 97 9.80 20.37 1.22
C GLY A 97 9.01 19.93 2.46
N LEU A 98 9.09 18.67 2.86
CA LEU A 98 8.31 18.12 3.98
C LEU A 98 8.47 18.91 5.27
N ALA A 99 9.68 19.40 5.59
CA ALA A 99 9.91 20.24 6.77
C ALA A 99 9.02 21.49 6.79
N ALA A 100 8.95 22.20 5.66
CA ALA A 100 8.10 23.40 5.54
C ALA A 100 6.61 23.06 5.64
N ILE A 101 6.19 21.93 5.05
CA ILE A 101 4.82 21.42 5.14
C ILE A 101 4.48 21.09 6.60
N ALA A 102 5.37 20.39 7.30
CA ALA A 102 5.19 20.03 8.71
C ALA A 102 5.05 21.26 9.59
N TRP A 103 5.92 22.26 9.44
CA TRP A 103 5.82 23.50 10.19
C TRP A 103 4.52 24.27 9.95
N LYS A 104 4.07 24.35 8.69
CA LYS A 104 2.80 24.97 8.34
C LYS A 104 1.62 24.25 9.00
N GLU A 105 1.63 22.93 9.02
CA GLU A 105 0.58 22.13 9.65
C GLU A 105 0.59 22.27 11.18
N ILE A 106 1.77 22.31 11.79
CA ILE A 106 1.93 22.57 13.24
C ILE A 106 1.34 23.93 13.59
N ASP A 107 1.69 24.98 12.83
CA ASP A 107 1.19 26.34 13.07
C ASP A 107 -0.32 26.44 12.89
N ARG A 108 -0.87 25.78 11.85
CA ARG A 108 -2.33 25.69 11.63
C ARG A 108 -3.04 25.02 12.81
N ARG A 109 -2.54 23.86 13.27
CA ARG A 109 -3.13 23.16 14.42
C ARG A 109 -3.04 23.94 15.72
N ALA A 110 -1.96 24.69 15.93
CA ALA A 110 -1.82 25.58 17.06
C ALA A 110 -2.88 26.69 17.04
N ASP A 111 -3.07 27.32 15.87
CA ASP A 111 -4.11 28.35 15.67
C ASP A 111 -5.52 27.78 15.90
N ASP A 112 -5.84 26.62 15.33
CA ASP A 112 -7.13 25.93 15.49
C ASP A 112 -7.42 25.57 16.96
N ALA A 113 -6.38 25.24 17.74
CA ALA A 113 -6.49 24.90 19.15
C ALA A 113 -6.40 26.12 20.09
N GLY A 114 -6.19 27.32 19.57
CA GLY A 114 -5.98 28.53 20.37
C GLY A 114 -4.68 28.53 21.19
N VAL A 115 -3.68 27.74 20.78
CA VAL A 115 -2.38 27.65 21.46
C VAL A 115 -1.41 28.63 20.84
N PRO A 116 -0.78 29.51 21.62
CA PRO A 116 0.22 30.45 21.11
C PRO A 116 1.39 29.71 20.46
N LYS A 117 1.77 30.10 19.24
CA LYS A 117 2.88 29.47 18.49
C LYS A 117 4.20 29.47 19.29
N ILE A 118 4.44 30.49 20.11
CA ILE A 118 5.62 30.54 20.96
C ILE A 118 5.66 29.39 21.98
N ALA A 119 4.52 29.01 22.52
CA ALA A 119 4.42 27.88 23.46
C ALA A 119 4.70 26.55 22.73
N VAL A 120 4.18 26.41 21.50
CA VAL A 120 4.47 25.23 20.65
C VAL A 120 5.96 25.15 20.32
N ARG A 121 6.59 26.26 19.92
CA ARG A 121 8.03 26.31 19.64
C ARG A 121 8.86 25.97 20.90
N ALA A 122 8.46 26.46 22.08
CA ALA A 122 9.14 26.12 23.33
C ALA A 122 9.03 24.61 23.66
N ALA A 123 7.86 24.01 23.45
CA ALA A 123 7.67 22.57 23.63
C ALA A 123 8.53 21.75 22.64
N LEU A 124 8.59 22.15 21.38
CA LEU A 124 9.39 21.48 20.37
C LEU A 124 10.92 21.72 20.49
N ALA A 125 11.34 22.68 21.32
CA ALA A 125 12.75 22.87 21.66
C ALA A 125 13.25 21.85 22.72
N LEU A 126 12.36 21.06 23.32
CA LEU A 126 12.75 19.99 24.25
C LEU A 126 13.57 18.90 23.52
N PRO A 127 14.50 18.25 24.25
CA PRO A 127 15.29 17.16 23.68
C PRO A 127 14.41 15.93 23.41
N SER A 128 14.63 15.31 22.27
CA SER A 128 14.00 14.04 21.89
C SER A 128 14.92 12.85 22.24
N PRO A 129 14.47 11.60 22.10
CA PRO A 129 15.26 10.42 22.45
C PRO A 129 16.61 10.28 21.74
N ASP A 130 16.80 10.90 20.57
CA ASP A 130 18.04 10.89 19.81
C ASP A 130 19.03 12.02 20.21
N GLY A 131 18.67 12.83 21.22
CA GLY A 131 19.49 13.92 21.75
C GLY A 131 19.34 15.26 21.03
N ARG A 132 18.68 15.30 19.87
CA ARG A 132 18.30 16.55 19.18
C ARG A 132 16.98 17.06 19.70
N SER A 133 16.71 18.36 19.56
CA SER A 133 15.37 18.87 19.80
C SER A 133 14.38 18.35 18.75
N TYR A 134 13.10 18.33 19.10
CA TYR A 134 12.04 18.00 18.15
C TYR A 134 12.03 18.99 16.98
N ALA A 135 12.29 20.27 17.23
CA ALA A 135 12.40 21.29 16.18
C ALA A 135 13.50 20.95 15.17
N GLU A 136 14.72 20.61 15.63
CA GLU A 136 15.82 20.20 14.75
C GLU A 136 15.49 18.94 13.93
N ARG A 137 14.77 17.98 14.52
CA ARG A 137 14.30 16.80 13.79
C ARG A 137 13.29 17.16 12.71
N ILE A 138 12.35 18.08 13.01
CA ILE A 138 11.36 18.56 12.03
C ILE A 138 12.06 19.32 10.90
N ASP A 139 13.07 20.14 11.21
CA ASP A 139 13.84 20.84 10.17
C ASP A 139 14.59 19.90 9.24
N ALA A 140 15.02 18.74 9.75
CA ALA A 140 15.77 17.74 9.01
C ALA A 140 14.90 16.66 8.36
N VAL A 141 13.58 16.65 8.58
CA VAL A 141 12.67 15.59 8.12
C VAL A 141 12.61 15.52 6.60
N LYS A 142 12.68 14.32 6.06
CA LYS A 142 12.62 14.07 4.61
C LYS A 142 11.51 13.11 4.20
N THR A 143 11.07 12.21 5.10
CA THR A 143 10.09 11.18 4.79
C THR A 143 8.93 11.23 5.77
N GLU A 144 7.75 10.76 5.33
CA GLU A 144 6.56 10.71 6.19
C GLU A 144 6.78 9.79 7.39
N ARG A 145 7.50 8.70 7.24
CA ARG A 145 7.86 7.82 8.34
C ARG A 145 8.63 8.57 9.43
N GLN A 146 9.67 9.34 9.06
CA GLN A 146 10.41 10.16 10.02
C GLN A 146 9.51 11.18 10.73
N LEU A 147 8.55 11.78 10.02
CA LEU A 147 7.60 12.72 10.61
C LEU A 147 6.67 12.02 11.61
N SER A 148 6.20 10.81 11.28
CA SER A 148 5.39 9.98 12.19
C SER A 148 6.18 9.61 13.45
N GLU A 149 7.42 9.16 13.32
CA GLU A 149 8.31 8.83 14.45
C GLU A 149 8.53 10.04 15.38
N ILE A 150 8.76 11.24 14.79
CA ILE A 150 8.88 12.48 15.58
C ILE A 150 7.61 12.77 16.38
N PHE A 151 6.44 12.61 15.74
CA PHE A 151 5.16 12.81 16.39
C PHE A 151 4.94 11.80 17.53
N GLU A 152 5.21 10.53 17.31
CA GLU A 152 5.04 9.46 18.30
C GLU A 152 5.97 9.63 19.50
N ASP A 153 7.22 10.01 19.26
CA ASP A 153 8.17 10.35 20.33
C ASP A 153 7.67 11.55 21.15
N PHE A 154 7.16 12.59 20.46
CA PHE A 154 6.67 13.79 21.12
C PHE A 154 5.47 13.52 22.03
N ILE A 155 4.45 12.81 21.53
CA ILE A 155 3.29 12.44 22.35
C ILE A 155 3.64 11.43 23.44
N GLY A 156 4.68 10.62 23.22
CA GLY A 156 5.19 9.66 24.20
C GLY A 156 5.80 10.27 25.45
N MET A 157 6.21 11.57 25.39
CA MET A 157 6.70 12.29 26.58
C MET A 157 5.62 12.54 27.63
N VAL A 158 4.36 12.55 27.22
CA VAL A 158 3.23 12.82 28.11
C VAL A 158 2.64 11.49 28.60
N PRO A 159 2.40 11.31 29.90
CA PRO A 159 1.68 10.14 30.39
C PRO A 159 0.35 9.94 29.64
N LEU A 160 0.11 8.74 29.14
CA LEU A 160 -1.06 8.39 28.32
C LEU A 160 -1.15 9.18 26.99
N GLY A 161 -0.12 9.91 26.58
CA GLY A 161 -0.15 10.71 25.36
C GLY A 161 -0.43 9.87 24.12
N LYS A 162 0.17 8.69 24.00
CA LYS A 162 -0.12 7.75 22.90
C LYS A 162 -1.60 7.32 22.88
N THR A 163 -2.22 7.10 24.03
CA THR A 163 -3.64 6.72 24.12
C THR A 163 -4.57 7.83 23.61
N PHE A 164 -4.28 9.08 23.97
CA PHE A 164 -5.17 10.20 23.63
C PHE A 164 -4.86 10.88 22.30
N PHE A 165 -3.62 10.82 21.83
CA PHE A 165 -3.17 11.61 20.68
C PHE A 165 -2.71 10.78 19.46
N ALA A 166 -2.60 9.45 19.54
CA ALA A 166 -2.14 8.65 18.40
C ALA A 166 -2.98 8.90 17.13
N SER A 167 -4.31 9.02 17.27
CA SER A 167 -5.22 9.32 16.16
C SER A 167 -5.00 10.70 15.52
N ARG A 168 -4.19 11.56 16.12
CA ARG A 168 -3.85 12.89 15.61
C ARG A 168 -2.53 12.94 14.85
N ASN A 169 -1.89 11.79 14.61
CA ASN A 169 -0.71 11.70 13.76
C ASN A 169 -0.98 12.39 12.41
N PRO A 170 -0.12 13.32 11.97
CA PRO A 170 -0.31 14.01 10.69
C PRO A 170 -0.15 13.09 9.47
N VAL A 171 0.61 12.01 9.63
CA VAL A 171 0.86 11.02 8.58
C VAL A 171 -0.31 10.05 8.52
N ARG A 172 -0.95 9.96 7.36
CA ARG A 172 -2.11 9.11 7.10
C ARG A 172 -1.84 8.03 6.07
N THR A 173 -0.81 8.21 5.28
CA THR A 173 -0.39 7.29 4.23
C THR A 173 1.05 6.89 4.48
N GLY A 174 1.50 5.82 3.85
CA GLY A 174 2.87 5.37 3.97
C GLY A 174 3.23 4.26 2.99
N GLY A 175 4.49 3.89 3.05
CA GLY A 175 5.05 2.86 2.20
C GLY A 175 5.26 3.30 0.75
N PRO A 176 5.74 2.38 -0.09
CA PRO A 176 6.15 2.69 -1.47
C PRO A 176 4.98 3.08 -2.39
N MET A 177 3.75 2.76 -2.00
CA MET A 177 2.54 3.05 -2.80
C MET A 177 1.63 4.07 -2.13
N GLN A 178 2.10 4.75 -1.07
CA GLN A 178 1.34 5.79 -0.35
C GLN A 178 -0.08 5.35 0.05
N VAL A 179 -0.18 4.12 0.53
CA VAL A 179 -1.46 3.55 0.95
C VAL A 179 -1.86 4.11 2.32
N SER A 180 -3.16 4.26 2.55
CA SER A 180 -3.70 4.62 3.87
C SER A 180 -3.25 3.61 4.93
N ILE A 181 -2.61 4.09 6.00
CA ILE A 181 -2.13 3.25 7.12
C ILE A 181 -3.31 2.51 7.75
N ALA A 182 -4.41 3.21 8.04
CA ALA A 182 -5.61 2.60 8.63
C ALA A 182 -6.21 1.51 7.73
N PHE A 183 -6.19 1.71 6.40
CA PHE A 183 -6.62 0.68 5.46
C PHE A 183 -5.68 -0.53 5.49
N ALA A 184 -4.36 -0.31 5.45
CA ALA A 184 -3.37 -1.38 5.48
C ALA A 184 -3.47 -2.21 6.77
N GLU A 185 -3.60 -1.55 7.93
CA GLU A 185 -3.78 -2.21 9.23
C GLU A 185 -5.05 -3.06 9.28
N SER A 186 -6.19 -2.48 8.87
CA SER A 186 -7.47 -3.21 8.86
C SER A 186 -7.42 -4.43 7.93
N TYR A 187 -6.73 -4.29 6.82
CA TYR A 187 -6.57 -5.36 5.85
C TYR A 187 -5.65 -6.47 6.35
N ALA A 188 -4.53 -6.12 6.99
CA ALA A 188 -3.60 -7.06 7.60
C ALA A 188 -4.21 -7.83 8.78
N GLN A 189 -5.07 -7.18 9.58
CA GLN A 189 -5.79 -7.83 10.68
C GLN A 189 -6.86 -8.82 10.20
N ALA A 190 -7.43 -8.59 9.03
CA ALA A 190 -8.50 -9.44 8.48
C ALA A 190 -7.98 -10.70 7.76
N ARG A 191 -6.67 -10.83 7.56
CA ARG A 191 -6.04 -11.90 6.77
C ARG A 191 -4.75 -12.39 7.41
N PRO A 192 -4.32 -13.64 7.13
CA PRO A 192 -3.01 -14.11 7.54
C PRO A 192 -1.93 -13.21 6.90
N TYR A 193 -1.23 -12.43 7.72
CA TYR A 193 -0.15 -11.57 7.27
C TYR A 193 1.19 -12.13 7.75
N PRO A 194 2.22 -12.23 6.90
CA PRO A 194 3.45 -12.94 7.23
C PRO A 194 4.36 -12.17 8.21
N TYR A 195 4.07 -10.90 8.48
CA TYR A 195 4.86 -10.06 9.38
C TYR A 195 4.05 -9.62 10.59
N ALA A 196 4.74 -9.32 11.71
CA ALA A 196 4.11 -8.70 12.88
C ALA A 196 3.61 -7.29 12.51
N VAL A 197 2.37 -6.98 12.88
CA VAL A 197 1.70 -5.69 12.63
C VAL A 197 1.52 -4.97 13.97
#